data_e2b479147f8fd9bedd308f637209afa1
#
_entry.id   e2b479147f8fd9bedd308f637209afa1
#
_cell.length_a   1.000
_cell.length_b   1.000
_cell.length_c   1.000
_cell.angle_alpha   90.00
_cell.angle_beta   90.00
_cell.angle_gamma   90.00
#
_symmetry.space_group_name_H-M   'P 1'
#
loop_
_entity.id
_entity.type
_entity.pdbx_description
1 polymer ?
#
loop_
_entity_poly.entity_id
_entity_poly.type
_entity_poly.pdbx_seq_one_letter_code
_entity_poly.pdbx_strand_id
1 'polypeptide(L)'
;MLPNYFLPEVDELPFSWMNRLALANGFKDTNDMLQSLGFIKGKAVKRQHDYLLKITKLMPKNDWTITLMKMYLAEDLQQERLIPELNEEEHLYLCPCCMQEDIKTHGAVVYHYQHQYPGAFTCWKHGVNLLHVAPDARLKPIPDESDLTPVVGGYDSEREMRQFRRCYSKSSLY
;
A
#
# COMPACT_ATOMS: atom_id res chain seq x y z
N MET A 1 12.80 -16.82 11.05
CA MET A 1 12.06 -16.92 9.77
C MET A 1 10.62 -16.55 10.08
N LEU A 2 9.99 -15.72 9.26
CA LEU A 2 8.57 -15.42 9.39
C LEU A 2 7.76 -16.65 8.96
N PRO A 3 6.80 -17.12 9.76
CA PRO A 3 6.02 -18.32 9.43
C PRO A 3 5.15 -18.13 8.16
N ASN A 4 4.60 -16.94 7.98
CA ASN A 4 3.82 -16.58 6.80
C ASN A 4 4.58 -15.52 6.01
N TYR A 5 5.02 -15.85 4.80
CA TYR A 5 5.64 -14.90 3.90
C TYR A 5 5.07 -15.06 2.50
N PHE A 6 5.09 -13.97 1.72
CA PHE A 6 4.67 -13.92 0.34
C PHE A 6 5.47 -12.82 -0.39
N LEU A 7 5.52 -12.93 -1.71
CA LEU A 7 6.19 -11.94 -2.53
C LEU A 7 5.31 -10.68 -2.67
N PRO A 8 5.93 -9.50 -2.81
CA PRO A 8 5.18 -8.28 -3.14
C PRO A 8 4.54 -8.41 -4.52
N GLU A 9 3.47 -7.67 -4.75
CA GLU A 9 2.92 -7.46 -6.08
C GLU A 9 3.91 -6.66 -6.96
N VAL A 10 3.77 -6.73 -8.28
CA VAL A 10 4.77 -6.18 -9.20
C VAL A 10 4.96 -4.67 -9.03
N ASP A 11 3.89 -3.95 -8.72
CA ASP A 11 3.88 -2.50 -8.55
C ASP A 11 3.47 -2.06 -7.12
N GLU A 12 3.65 -2.95 -6.15
CA GLU A 12 3.33 -2.67 -4.75
C GLU A 12 4.37 -1.80 -4.09
N LEU A 13 3.94 -0.78 -3.36
CA LEU A 13 4.81 0.03 -2.51
C LEU A 13 5.44 -0.80 -1.39
N PRO A 14 6.74 -0.61 -1.07
CA PRO A 14 7.43 -1.38 -0.03
C PRO A 14 6.74 -1.38 1.33
N PHE A 15 6.22 -0.24 1.77
CA PHE A 15 5.52 -0.15 3.06
C PHE A 15 4.21 -0.95 3.05
N SER A 16 3.49 -0.98 1.93
CA SER A 16 2.27 -1.77 1.75
C SER A 16 2.55 -3.26 1.95
N TRP A 17 3.57 -3.77 1.25
CA TRP A 17 4.00 -5.15 1.40
C TRP A 17 4.41 -5.48 2.83
N MET A 18 5.23 -4.63 3.47
CA MET A 18 5.65 -4.84 4.86
C MET A 18 4.47 -4.87 5.82
N ASN A 19 3.47 -4.01 5.60
CA ASN A 19 2.28 -3.99 6.44
C ASN A 19 1.43 -5.24 6.27
N ARG A 20 1.18 -5.67 5.04
CA ARG A 20 0.50 -6.95 4.75
C ARG A 20 1.25 -8.15 5.36
N LEU A 21 2.59 -8.15 5.27
CA LEU A 21 3.41 -9.18 5.87
C LEU A 21 3.29 -9.20 7.40
N ALA A 22 3.26 -8.04 8.02
CA ALA A 22 3.05 -7.91 9.46
C ALA A 22 1.68 -8.50 9.88
N LEU A 23 0.62 -8.09 9.20
CA LEU A 23 -0.74 -8.58 9.45
C LEU A 23 -0.84 -10.11 9.28
N ALA A 24 -0.27 -10.67 8.21
CA ALA A 24 -0.26 -12.11 7.96
C ALA A 24 0.48 -12.92 9.04
N ASN A 25 1.36 -12.27 9.79
CA ASN A 25 2.09 -12.89 10.91
C ASN A 25 1.52 -12.53 12.29
N GLY A 26 0.32 -11.93 12.34
CA GLY A 26 -0.40 -11.65 13.58
C GLY A 26 0.06 -10.38 14.31
N PHE A 27 0.86 -9.53 13.66
CA PHE A 27 1.22 -8.22 14.19
C PHE A 27 0.15 -7.18 13.84
N LYS A 28 0.04 -6.16 14.66
CA LYS A 28 -0.91 -5.06 14.44
C LYS A 28 -0.60 -4.27 13.16
N ASP A 29 0.66 -3.98 12.94
CA ASP A 29 1.19 -3.21 11.82
C ASP A 29 2.70 -3.46 11.66
N THR A 30 3.32 -2.82 10.68
CA THR A 30 4.76 -2.91 10.42
C THR A 30 5.61 -2.49 11.63
N ASN A 31 5.20 -1.45 12.38
CA ASN A 31 5.97 -0.99 13.54
C ASN A 31 5.97 -2.03 14.67
N ASP A 32 4.82 -2.63 14.93
CA ASP A 32 4.68 -3.70 15.91
C ASP A 32 5.55 -4.91 15.52
N MET A 33 5.53 -5.30 14.26
CA MET A 33 6.40 -6.36 13.73
C MET A 33 7.89 -6.02 13.92
N LEU A 34 8.32 -4.83 13.53
CA LEU A 34 9.73 -4.41 13.64
C LEU A 34 10.20 -4.34 15.09
N GLN A 35 9.35 -3.92 16.02
CA GLN A 35 9.64 -3.91 17.46
C GLN A 35 9.77 -5.34 17.98
N SER A 36 8.82 -6.20 17.67
CA SER A 36 8.79 -7.61 18.10
C SER A 36 9.99 -8.40 17.60
N LEU A 37 10.47 -8.08 16.38
CA LEU A 37 11.68 -8.67 15.80
C LEU A 37 12.99 -8.02 16.31
N GLY A 38 12.90 -7.00 17.17
CA GLY A 38 14.07 -6.32 17.74
C GLY A 38 14.82 -5.40 16.77
N PHE A 39 14.20 -5.05 15.65
CA PHE A 39 14.81 -4.16 14.65
C PHE A 39 14.76 -2.69 15.06
N ILE A 40 13.77 -2.31 15.85
CA ILE A 40 13.61 -0.95 16.40
C ILE A 40 13.38 -1.00 17.91
N LYS A 41 13.81 0.09 18.59
CA LYS A 41 13.57 0.30 20.01
C LYS A 41 12.77 1.59 20.17
N GLY A 42 11.50 1.48 20.58
CA GLY A 42 10.68 2.65 20.90
C GLY A 42 9.85 3.20 19.73
N LYS A 43 10.00 4.49 19.41
CA LYS A 43 9.10 5.22 18.49
C LYS A 43 9.04 4.65 17.07
N ALA A 44 7.91 4.90 16.39
CA ALA A 44 7.67 4.53 15.00
C ALA A 44 8.84 4.89 14.07
N VAL A 45 9.05 4.04 13.08
CA VAL A 45 10.11 4.18 12.09
C VAL A 45 9.79 5.32 11.15
N LYS A 46 10.71 6.26 11.00
CA LYS A 46 10.56 7.36 10.04
C LYS A 46 10.70 6.92 8.59
N ARG A 47 11.47 5.86 8.32
CA ARG A 47 11.69 5.32 6.97
C ARG A 47 11.59 3.80 7.02
N GLN A 48 10.43 3.28 6.67
CA GLN A 48 10.20 1.83 6.63
C GLN A 48 11.12 1.12 5.65
N HIS A 49 11.51 1.80 4.58
CA HIS A 49 12.46 1.34 3.58
C HIS A 49 13.81 0.85 4.19
N ASP A 50 14.33 1.52 5.22
CA ASP A 50 15.59 1.14 5.87
C ASP A 50 15.56 -0.29 6.47
N TYR A 51 14.37 -0.83 6.68
CA TYR A 51 14.17 -2.17 7.24
C TYR A 51 13.83 -3.24 6.20
N LEU A 52 13.57 -2.83 4.95
CA LEU A 52 13.23 -3.75 3.87
C LEU A 52 14.27 -4.86 3.72
N LEU A 53 15.55 -4.48 3.64
CA LEU A 53 16.67 -5.42 3.54
C LEU A 53 16.80 -6.36 4.77
N LYS A 54 16.39 -5.89 5.95
CA LYS A 54 16.41 -6.71 7.16
C LYS A 54 15.28 -7.72 7.16
N ILE A 55 14.09 -7.31 6.71
CA ILE A 55 12.92 -8.18 6.61
C ILE A 55 13.12 -9.24 5.53
N THR A 56 13.64 -8.87 4.37
CA THR A 56 13.91 -9.84 3.29
C THR A 56 14.89 -10.94 3.75
N LYS A 57 15.83 -10.64 4.63
CA LYS A 57 16.73 -11.66 5.21
C LYS A 57 16.02 -12.70 6.08
N LEU A 58 14.78 -12.46 6.48
CA LEU A 58 13.97 -13.44 7.21
C LEU A 58 13.22 -14.41 6.28
N MET A 59 13.29 -14.18 4.97
CA MET A 59 12.70 -15.01 3.93
C MET A 59 13.71 -16.04 3.39
N PRO A 60 13.27 -17.08 2.68
CA PRO A 60 14.14 -17.97 1.95
C PRO A 60 15.02 -17.23 0.94
N LYS A 61 16.28 -17.64 0.79
CA LYS A 61 17.25 -16.93 -0.08
C LYS A 61 16.79 -16.76 -1.53
N ASN A 62 16.07 -17.74 -2.08
CA ASN A 62 15.60 -17.70 -3.47
C ASN A 62 14.59 -16.57 -3.70
N ASP A 63 13.83 -16.21 -2.67
CA ASP A 63 12.79 -15.18 -2.77
C ASP A 63 13.35 -13.78 -2.54
N TRP A 64 14.54 -13.66 -1.97
CA TRP A 64 15.25 -12.40 -1.75
C TRP A 64 15.44 -11.62 -3.03
N THR A 65 16.06 -12.28 -4.02
CA THR A 65 16.40 -11.64 -5.29
C THR A 65 15.15 -11.17 -5.99
N ILE A 66 14.10 -12.00 -6.02
CA ILE A 66 12.82 -11.65 -6.66
C ILE A 66 12.16 -10.47 -5.93
N THR A 67 12.13 -10.50 -4.59
CA THR A 67 11.54 -9.43 -3.78
C THR A 67 12.29 -8.13 -3.97
N LEU A 68 13.63 -8.17 -3.90
CA LEU A 68 14.46 -7.00 -4.12
C LEU A 68 14.34 -6.47 -5.54
N MET A 69 14.34 -7.33 -6.57
CA MET A 69 14.17 -6.90 -7.95
C MET A 69 12.81 -6.22 -8.19
N LYS A 70 11.73 -6.77 -7.65
CA LYS A 70 10.40 -6.14 -7.75
C LYS A 70 10.38 -4.75 -7.09
N MET A 71 11.09 -4.59 -5.99
CA MET A 71 11.15 -3.34 -5.24
C MET A 71 12.16 -2.34 -5.81
N TYR A 72 13.30 -2.81 -6.35
CA TYR A 72 14.27 -1.95 -7.04
C TYR A 72 13.74 -1.40 -8.37
N LEU A 73 12.98 -2.17 -9.13
CA LEU A 73 12.28 -1.63 -10.31
C LEU A 73 11.39 -0.44 -9.95
N ALA A 74 10.79 -0.49 -8.78
CA ALA A 74 10.00 0.60 -8.25
C ALA A 74 10.86 1.78 -7.78
N GLU A 75 12.07 1.53 -7.19
CA GLU A 75 13.05 2.55 -6.82
C GLU A 75 13.69 3.23 -8.04
N ASP A 76 14.00 2.49 -9.10
CA ASP A 76 14.52 3.07 -10.33
C ASP A 76 13.54 4.10 -10.93
N LEU A 77 12.25 3.83 -10.84
CA LEU A 77 11.20 4.78 -11.21
C LEU A 77 11.20 6.04 -10.31
N GLN A 78 11.58 5.90 -9.03
CA GLN A 78 11.75 7.05 -8.13
C GLN A 78 13.03 7.85 -8.43
N GLN A 79 14.15 7.18 -8.69
CA GLN A 79 15.44 7.83 -9.00
C GLN A 79 15.39 8.61 -10.30
N GLU A 80 14.65 8.17 -11.29
CA GLU A 80 14.37 8.91 -12.52
C GLU A 80 13.49 10.15 -12.30
N ARG A 81 13.09 10.45 -11.05
CA ARG A 81 12.16 11.53 -10.67
C ARG A 81 10.80 11.47 -11.36
N LEU A 82 10.46 10.33 -11.90
CA LEU A 82 9.13 10.08 -12.45
C LEU A 82 8.08 10.00 -11.34
N ILE A 83 8.52 9.61 -10.13
CA ILE A 83 7.71 9.71 -8.91
C ILE A 83 8.46 10.67 -7.99
N PRO A 84 7.86 11.79 -7.53
CA PRO A 84 8.45 12.61 -6.50
C PRO A 84 8.79 11.71 -5.31
N GLU A 85 9.83 12.08 -4.54
CA GLU A 85 10.02 11.47 -3.23
C GLU A 85 8.63 11.40 -2.59
N LEU A 86 8.07 10.18 -2.54
CA LEU A 86 6.79 10.00 -1.90
C LEU A 86 7.00 10.49 -0.49
N ASN A 87 6.54 11.68 -0.23
CA ASN A 87 6.40 12.14 1.12
C ASN A 87 5.30 11.23 1.67
N GLU A 88 5.74 10.01 2.07
CA GLU A 88 4.85 8.94 2.57
C GLU A 88 3.97 9.43 3.70
N GLU A 89 4.30 10.61 4.23
CA GLU A 89 3.56 11.25 5.31
C GLU A 89 2.35 12.04 4.80
N GLU A 90 2.30 12.46 3.52
CA GLU A 90 1.31 13.46 3.12
C GLU A 90 0.23 12.97 2.16
N HIS A 91 0.56 12.15 1.15
CA HIS A 91 -0.43 11.85 0.10
C HIS A 91 -0.29 10.43 -0.44
N LEU A 92 -1.21 9.57 -0.09
CA LEU A 92 -1.37 8.26 -0.72
C LEU A 92 -2.70 8.21 -1.47
N TYR A 93 -2.65 7.60 -2.65
CA TYR A 93 -3.80 7.45 -3.53
C TYR A 93 -4.10 5.98 -3.76
N LEU A 94 -5.38 5.65 -3.85
CA LEU A 94 -5.84 4.32 -4.22
C LEU A 94 -7.04 4.38 -5.19
N CYS A 95 -7.19 3.32 -5.95
CA CYS A 95 -8.37 3.11 -6.77
C CYS A 95 -9.38 2.27 -5.99
N PRO A 96 -10.65 2.69 -5.87
CA PRO A 96 -11.66 1.92 -5.15
C PRO A 96 -11.91 0.52 -5.75
N CYS A 97 -11.72 0.36 -7.05
CA CYS A 97 -11.86 -0.95 -7.69
C CYS A 97 -10.65 -1.86 -7.44
N CYS A 98 -9.40 -1.32 -7.53
CA CYS A 98 -8.21 -2.07 -7.12
C CYS A 98 -8.32 -2.49 -5.66
N MET A 99 -8.69 -1.56 -4.77
CA MET A 99 -8.88 -1.85 -3.35
C MET A 99 -9.77 -3.07 -3.10
N GLN A 100 -10.87 -3.22 -3.85
CA GLN A 100 -11.74 -4.38 -3.72
C GLN A 100 -11.14 -5.67 -4.23
N GLU A 101 -10.44 -5.61 -5.37
CA GLU A 101 -9.72 -6.77 -5.91
C GLU A 101 -8.64 -7.23 -4.92
N ASP A 102 -7.90 -6.27 -4.34
CA ASP A 102 -6.86 -6.53 -3.36
C ASP A 102 -7.41 -7.15 -2.07
N ILE A 103 -8.49 -6.58 -1.52
CA ILE A 103 -9.15 -7.13 -0.32
C ILE A 103 -9.62 -8.56 -0.58
N LYS A 104 -10.22 -8.82 -1.75
CA LYS A 104 -10.69 -10.16 -2.12
C LYS A 104 -9.54 -11.16 -2.26
N THR A 105 -8.39 -10.70 -2.77
CA THR A 105 -7.26 -11.58 -3.08
C THR A 105 -6.31 -11.74 -1.89
N HIS A 106 -6.11 -10.67 -1.14
CA HIS A 106 -5.06 -10.56 -0.12
C HIS A 106 -5.60 -10.32 1.30
N GLY A 107 -6.89 -10.03 1.45
CA GLY A 107 -7.50 -9.65 2.74
C GLY A 107 -7.12 -8.25 3.22
N ALA A 108 -6.39 -7.48 2.43
CA ALA A 108 -5.94 -6.13 2.75
C ALA A 108 -5.72 -5.33 1.46
N VAL A 109 -5.67 -4.01 1.59
CA VAL A 109 -5.38 -3.10 0.47
C VAL A 109 -3.92 -3.19 0.08
N VAL A 110 -3.66 -3.12 -1.23
CA VAL A 110 -2.33 -2.95 -1.83
C VAL A 110 -2.19 -1.52 -2.34
N TYR A 111 -1.13 -0.83 -1.92
CA TYR A 111 -0.82 0.49 -2.45
C TYR A 111 0.08 0.35 -3.67
N HIS A 112 -0.44 0.74 -4.83
CA HIS A 112 0.21 0.60 -6.13
C HIS A 112 1.02 1.85 -6.48
N TYR A 113 2.24 1.68 -7.00
CA TYR A 113 3.07 2.79 -7.49
C TYR A 113 2.37 3.62 -8.55
N GLN A 114 1.65 2.97 -9.45
CA GLN A 114 0.98 3.63 -10.57
C GLN A 114 -0.08 4.65 -10.13
N HIS A 115 -0.66 4.46 -8.94
CA HIS A 115 -1.59 5.43 -8.37
C HIS A 115 -0.88 6.66 -7.79
N GLN A 116 0.43 6.57 -7.54
CA GLN A 116 1.21 7.63 -6.91
C GLN A 116 1.92 8.53 -7.93
N TYR A 117 1.78 8.29 -9.23
CA TYR A 117 2.40 9.14 -10.23
C TYR A 117 1.85 10.58 -10.15
N PRO A 118 2.73 11.60 -10.27
CA PRO A 118 2.31 12.99 -10.32
C PRO A 118 1.32 13.22 -11.46
N GLY A 119 0.16 13.79 -11.13
CA GLY A 119 -0.89 14.02 -12.12
C GLY A 119 -1.75 12.80 -12.45
N ALA A 120 -1.55 11.65 -11.80
CA ALA A 120 -2.47 10.53 -11.89
C ALA A 120 -3.72 10.86 -11.07
N PHE A 121 -4.81 11.16 -11.75
CA PHE A 121 -6.12 11.38 -11.12
C PHE A 121 -7.06 10.19 -11.30
N THR A 122 -6.75 9.32 -12.25
CA THR A 122 -7.55 8.15 -12.61
C THR A 122 -6.72 6.88 -12.62
N CYS A 123 -7.32 5.78 -12.21
CA CYS A 123 -6.70 4.47 -12.32
C CYS A 123 -6.60 4.06 -13.79
N TRP A 124 -5.40 3.72 -14.26
CA TRP A 124 -5.16 3.27 -15.63
C TRP A 124 -5.92 1.97 -15.97
N LYS A 125 -6.12 1.09 -14.98
CA LYS A 125 -6.78 -0.21 -15.14
C LYS A 125 -8.30 -0.08 -15.19
N HIS A 126 -8.88 0.78 -14.34
CA HIS A 126 -10.33 0.85 -14.14
C HIS A 126 -10.97 2.13 -14.69
N GLY A 127 -10.17 3.13 -15.09
CA GLY A 127 -10.67 4.42 -15.58
C GLY A 127 -11.50 5.20 -14.57
N VAL A 128 -11.40 4.84 -13.27
CA VAL A 128 -12.11 5.54 -12.19
C VAL A 128 -11.15 6.48 -11.47
N ASN A 129 -11.70 7.55 -10.90
CA ASN A 129 -10.89 8.50 -10.16
C ASN A 129 -10.30 7.88 -8.89
N LEU A 130 -9.08 8.31 -8.57
CA LEU A 130 -8.39 7.89 -7.37
C LEU A 130 -8.98 8.57 -6.14
N LEU A 131 -8.81 7.93 -4.99
CA LEU A 131 -9.14 8.46 -3.68
C LEU A 131 -7.86 8.75 -2.92
N HIS A 132 -7.83 9.86 -2.21
CA HIS A 132 -6.79 10.19 -1.26
C HIS A 132 -7.05 9.47 0.06
N VAL A 133 -6.02 8.85 0.63
CA VAL A 133 -6.07 8.12 1.90
C VAL A 133 -5.55 9.01 3.02
N ALA A 134 -6.29 9.13 4.11
CA ALA A 134 -5.84 9.86 5.28
C ALA A 134 -4.54 9.27 5.86
N PRO A 135 -3.58 10.09 6.30
CA PRO A 135 -2.25 9.61 6.73
C PRO A 135 -2.28 8.58 7.87
N ASP A 136 -3.24 8.68 8.77
CA ASP A 136 -3.44 7.76 9.90
C ASP A 136 -4.10 6.44 9.48
N ALA A 137 -4.75 6.40 8.33
CA ALA A 137 -5.40 5.21 7.80
C ALA A 137 -4.49 4.33 6.93
N ARG A 138 -3.32 4.81 6.52
CA ARG A 138 -2.42 4.09 5.60
C ARG A 138 -1.94 2.73 6.11
N LEU A 139 -1.92 2.51 7.42
CA LEU A 139 -1.54 1.23 8.03
C LEU A 139 -2.76 0.35 8.35
N LYS A 140 -3.98 0.83 8.17
CA LYS A 140 -5.17 0.00 8.29
C LYS A 140 -5.17 -1.06 7.20
N PRO A 141 -5.50 -2.33 7.50
CA PRO A 141 -5.65 -3.36 6.47
C PRO A 141 -6.72 -3.00 5.43
N ILE A 142 -7.76 -2.32 5.88
CA ILE A 142 -8.85 -1.79 5.06
C ILE A 142 -9.19 -0.40 5.61
N PRO A 143 -8.96 0.68 4.85
CA PRO A 143 -9.40 2.02 5.22
C PRO A 143 -10.92 2.10 5.30
N ASP A 144 -11.45 2.85 6.25
CA ASP A 144 -12.87 3.14 6.36
C ASP A 144 -13.29 4.20 5.32
N GLU A 145 -14.60 4.32 5.04
CA GLU A 145 -15.10 5.37 4.12
C GLU A 145 -14.70 6.78 4.54
N SER A 146 -14.63 7.03 5.87
CA SER A 146 -14.21 8.32 6.42
C SER A 146 -12.73 8.64 6.25
N ASP A 147 -11.91 7.64 5.96
CA ASP A 147 -10.47 7.77 5.70
C ASP A 147 -10.17 8.18 4.25
N LEU A 148 -11.19 8.16 3.39
CA LEU A 148 -11.05 8.30 1.96
C LEU A 148 -11.72 9.58 1.49
N THR A 149 -10.97 10.39 0.74
CA THR A 149 -11.50 11.62 0.14
C THR A 149 -11.24 11.62 -1.37
N PRO A 150 -12.20 12.08 -2.20
CA PRO A 150 -11.97 12.24 -3.63
C PRO A 150 -10.77 13.15 -3.90
N VAL A 151 -9.95 12.79 -4.87
CA VAL A 151 -8.89 13.69 -5.36
C VAL A 151 -9.55 14.86 -6.06
N VAL A 152 -9.41 16.05 -5.49
CA VAL A 152 -10.01 17.28 -6.02
C VAL A 152 -9.32 17.64 -7.33
N GLY A 153 -9.98 17.43 -8.41
CA GLY A 153 -9.53 17.66 -9.79
C GLY A 153 -10.55 17.14 -10.79
N GLY A 154 -11.46 16.30 -10.32
CA GLY A 154 -12.57 15.75 -11.07
C GLY A 154 -13.87 16.55 -10.82
N TYR A 155 -14.63 16.71 -11.85
CA TYR A 155 -15.83 17.55 -11.94
C TYR A 155 -17.02 17.14 -11.05
N ASP A 156 -16.93 16.06 -10.25
CA ASP A 156 -18.09 15.59 -9.47
C ASP A 156 -17.71 14.66 -8.31
N SER A 157 -17.32 15.24 -7.19
CA SER A 157 -16.98 14.50 -5.96
C SER A 157 -18.12 13.60 -5.46
N GLU A 158 -19.39 13.98 -5.65
CA GLU A 158 -20.53 13.12 -5.30
C GLU A 158 -20.68 11.92 -6.23
N ARG A 159 -20.34 12.05 -7.51
CA ARG A 159 -20.37 10.94 -8.47
C ARG A 159 -19.30 9.92 -8.13
N GLU A 160 -18.13 10.39 -7.75
CA GLU A 160 -16.99 9.55 -7.34
C GLU A 160 -17.29 8.79 -6.06
N MET A 161 -17.84 9.47 -5.06
CA MET A 161 -18.28 8.84 -3.82
C MET A 161 -19.46 7.87 -4.04
N ARG A 162 -20.36 8.16 -4.96
CA ARG A 162 -21.43 7.21 -5.36
C ARG A 162 -20.84 5.97 -6.04
N GLN A 163 -19.80 6.13 -6.84
CA GLN A 163 -19.10 5.02 -7.49
C GLN A 163 -18.35 4.19 -6.45
N PHE A 164 -17.65 4.83 -5.50
CA PHE A 164 -17.04 4.19 -4.35
C PHE A 164 -18.07 3.38 -3.54
N ARG A 165 -19.18 3.99 -3.13
CA ARG A 165 -20.25 3.31 -2.37
C ARG A 165 -20.82 2.12 -3.12
N ARG A 166 -21.00 2.20 -4.44
CA ARG A 166 -21.42 1.06 -5.26
C ARG A 166 -20.40 -0.07 -5.27
N CYS A 167 -19.15 0.29 -5.29
CA CYS A 167 -18.07 -0.66 -5.20
C CYS A 167 -18.00 -1.27 -3.78
N TYR A 168 -18.06 -0.46 -2.74
CA TYR A 168 -17.95 -0.90 -1.34
C TYR A 168 -19.15 -1.72 -0.87
N SER A 169 -20.37 -1.36 -1.28
CA SER A 169 -21.59 -2.08 -0.90
C SER A 169 -21.70 -3.47 -1.51
N LYS A 170 -21.01 -3.75 -2.60
CA LYS A 170 -20.97 -5.09 -3.20
C LYS A 170 -20.03 -6.05 -2.47
N SER A 171 -19.07 -5.53 -1.68
CA SER A 171 -18.12 -6.36 -0.91
C SER A 171 -18.65 -6.82 0.46
N SER A 172 -19.74 -6.22 0.95
CA SER A 172 -20.36 -6.60 2.23
C SER A 172 -21.35 -7.76 2.13
N LEU A 173 -21.38 -8.50 1.02
CA LEU A 173 -22.28 -9.61 0.77
C LEU A 173 -21.59 -11.00 0.71
N TYR A 174 -20.38 -11.12 1.30
CA TYR A 174 -19.73 -12.43 1.45
C TYR A 174 -19.17 -12.62 2.85
#